data_d55d89ee0669c4033d0f40ae388a1d78
#
_entry.id   d55d89ee0669c4033d0f40ae388a1d78
#
_cell.length_a   1.000
_cell.length_b   1.000
_cell.length_c   1.000
_cell.angle_alpha   90.00
_cell.angle_beta   90.00
_cell.angle_gamma   90.00
#
_symmetry.space_group_name_H-M   'P 1'
#
loop_
_entity.id
_entity.type
_entity.pdbx_description
1 polymer ?
#
loop_
_entity_poly.entity_id
_entity_poly.type
_entity_poly.pdbx_seq_one_letter_code
_entity_poly.pdbx_strand_id
1 'polypeptide(L)'
;MILCNDLHKQFGDVEAVKGVSMEIPDGMFLGLLGPNGAGKTTLMRIMTGLLAPDTGTVAFDGQVMDRNAVAVKQAIGVTSQHVNLDKELTVEENMEFAGRLYRMGKADIAVSTDRLLAFLGLDSVRKRAAQNLSGGMKRKLMIAKSLIHNPKYLFLDEPTVGIDPNARRDIWDFLHIQHKEGKTILLTTHY
;
A
#
# COMPACT_ATOMS: atom_id res chain seq x y z
N MET A 1 1.16 15.30 5.57
CA MET A 1 0.54 15.90 4.35
C MET A 1 1.30 15.47 3.11
N ILE A 2 0.61 15.13 2.01
CA ILE A 2 1.22 14.81 0.71
C ILE A 2 0.91 15.96 -0.26
N LEU A 3 1.92 16.46 -0.95
CA LEU A 3 1.79 17.52 -1.96
C LEU A 3 2.32 17.00 -3.30
N CYS A 4 1.46 16.95 -4.31
CA CYS A 4 1.83 16.71 -5.69
C CYS A 4 1.77 18.04 -6.45
N ASN A 5 2.81 18.35 -7.19
CA ASN A 5 2.89 19.60 -7.92
C ASN A 5 3.28 19.35 -9.37
N ASP A 6 2.34 19.64 -10.28
CA ASP A 6 2.46 19.61 -11.74
C ASP A 6 3.10 18.32 -12.28
N LEU A 7 2.58 17.18 -11.84
CA LEU A 7 3.12 15.86 -12.21
C LEU A 7 2.77 15.50 -13.66
N HIS A 8 3.78 15.20 -14.45
CA HIS A 8 3.65 14.66 -15.80
C HIS A 8 4.36 13.32 -15.94
N LYS A 9 3.78 12.42 -16.72
CA LYS A 9 4.41 11.15 -17.11
C LYS A 9 3.92 10.69 -18.47
N GLN A 10 4.85 10.46 -19.37
CA GLN A 10 4.62 9.96 -20.72
C GLN A 10 5.30 8.60 -20.93
N PHE A 11 4.67 7.72 -21.69
CA PHE A 11 5.20 6.45 -22.15
C PHE A 11 5.02 6.36 -23.68
N GLY A 12 6.10 6.55 -24.43
CA GLY A 12 6.01 6.71 -25.88
C GLY A 12 5.06 7.86 -26.24
N ASP A 13 4.02 7.59 -27.00
CA ASP A 13 3.02 8.60 -27.42
C ASP A 13 1.86 8.76 -26.41
N VAL A 14 1.86 8.00 -25.32
CA VAL A 14 0.78 8.03 -24.32
C VAL A 14 1.18 8.87 -23.12
N GLU A 15 0.52 10.00 -22.93
CA GLU A 15 0.63 10.81 -21.71
C GLU A 15 -0.27 10.23 -20.60
N ALA A 16 0.33 9.48 -19.69
CA ALA A 16 -0.38 8.75 -18.63
C ALA A 16 -0.74 9.64 -17.44
N VAL A 17 0.03 10.69 -17.16
CA VAL A 17 -0.26 11.70 -16.14
C VAL A 17 -0.04 13.07 -16.75
N LYS A 18 -1.04 13.95 -16.64
CA LYS A 18 -1.15 15.21 -17.41
C LYS A 18 -1.29 16.41 -16.46
N GLY A 19 -0.17 16.89 -15.88
CA GLY A 19 -0.17 18.08 -15.02
C GLY A 19 -1.00 17.92 -13.75
N VAL A 20 -0.83 16.81 -13.03
CA VAL A 20 -1.60 16.54 -11.81
C VAL A 20 -1.02 17.30 -10.63
N SER A 21 -1.82 18.22 -10.06
CA SER A 21 -1.53 18.89 -8.81
C SER A 21 -2.62 18.58 -7.78
N MET A 22 -2.21 18.15 -6.58
CA MET A 22 -3.15 17.87 -5.49
C MET A 22 -2.46 17.97 -4.13
N GLU A 23 -3.24 18.30 -3.12
CA GLU A 23 -2.85 18.25 -1.73
C GLU A 23 -3.70 17.22 -0.99
N ILE A 24 -3.05 16.34 -0.23
CA ILE A 24 -3.71 15.31 0.57
C ILE A 24 -3.34 15.55 2.03
N PRO A 25 -4.27 16.11 2.82
CA PRO A 25 -4.07 16.33 4.25
C PRO A 25 -3.80 15.02 5.01
N ASP A 26 -3.11 15.12 6.14
CA ASP A 26 -2.93 13.98 7.04
C ASP A 26 -4.28 13.47 7.54
N GLY A 27 -4.38 12.15 7.67
CA GLY A 27 -5.60 11.48 8.09
C GLY A 27 -6.71 11.46 7.04
N MET A 28 -6.44 11.82 5.77
CA MET A 28 -7.42 11.73 4.70
C MET A 28 -7.58 10.29 4.21
N PHE A 29 -8.83 9.89 3.90
CA PHE A 29 -9.14 8.67 3.16
C PHE A 29 -9.56 9.06 1.74
N LEU A 30 -8.68 8.85 0.75
CA LEU A 30 -8.86 9.28 -0.63
C LEU A 30 -8.97 8.10 -1.59
N GLY A 31 -10.03 8.09 -2.42
CA GLY A 31 -10.20 7.15 -3.52
C GLY A 31 -9.91 7.80 -4.86
N LEU A 32 -8.99 7.23 -5.65
CA LEU A 32 -8.79 7.57 -7.05
C LEU A 32 -9.68 6.67 -7.91
N LEU A 33 -10.73 7.26 -8.47
CA LEU A 33 -11.70 6.56 -9.31
C LEU A 33 -11.43 6.84 -10.80
N GLY A 34 -11.71 5.87 -11.64
CA GLY A 34 -11.60 6.03 -13.10
C GLY A 34 -11.44 4.70 -13.82
N PRO A 35 -11.63 4.67 -15.16
CA PRO A 35 -11.49 3.47 -15.95
C PRO A 35 -10.05 2.93 -15.98
N ASN A 36 -9.89 1.70 -16.47
CA ASN A 36 -8.56 1.15 -16.73
C ASN A 36 -7.84 2.02 -17.78
N GLY A 37 -6.54 2.24 -17.55
CA GLY A 37 -5.74 3.12 -18.42
C GLY A 37 -5.82 4.62 -18.08
N ALA A 38 -6.63 5.04 -17.09
CA ALA A 38 -6.73 6.46 -16.67
C ALA A 38 -5.50 7.00 -15.90
N GLY A 39 -4.40 6.25 -15.83
CA GLY A 39 -3.17 6.71 -15.17
C GLY A 39 -3.12 6.52 -13.64
N LYS A 40 -4.16 5.95 -12.99
CA LYS A 40 -4.23 5.79 -11.52
C LYS A 40 -3.02 5.07 -10.94
N THR A 41 -2.70 3.89 -11.45
CA THR A 41 -1.53 3.10 -11.01
C THR A 41 -0.21 3.84 -11.29
N THR A 42 -0.13 4.56 -12.43
CA THR A 42 1.04 5.39 -12.76
C THR A 42 1.24 6.50 -11.73
N LEU A 43 0.17 7.22 -11.41
CA LEU A 43 0.20 8.29 -10.40
C LEU A 43 0.61 7.72 -9.03
N MET A 44 0.01 6.60 -8.60
CA MET A 44 0.40 5.96 -7.34
C MET A 44 1.87 5.52 -7.32
N ARG A 45 2.40 4.98 -8.42
CA ARG A 45 3.83 4.61 -8.52
C ARG A 45 4.74 5.83 -8.44
N ILE A 46 4.32 6.97 -9.00
CA ILE A 46 5.06 8.23 -8.88
C ILE A 46 5.04 8.69 -7.41
N MET A 47 3.88 8.75 -6.79
CA MET A 47 3.74 9.19 -5.41
C MET A 47 4.55 8.33 -4.42
N THR A 48 4.64 7.02 -4.67
CA THR A 48 5.40 6.08 -3.82
C THR A 48 6.88 5.98 -4.17
N GLY A 49 7.36 6.74 -5.16
CA GLY A 49 8.76 6.72 -5.61
C GLY A 49 9.18 5.44 -6.36
N LEU A 50 8.21 4.61 -6.77
CA LEU A 50 8.45 3.43 -7.61
C LEU A 50 8.65 3.80 -9.08
N LEU A 51 8.25 5.00 -9.47
CA LEU A 51 8.40 5.56 -10.81
C LEU A 51 8.76 7.04 -10.68
N ALA A 52 9.77 7.49 -11.41
CA ALA A 52 10.08 8.91 -11.50
C ALA A 52 9.09 9.62 -12.45
N PRO A 53 8.54 10.79 -12.08
CA PRO A 53 7.81 11.62 -13.03
C PRO A 53 8.79 12.19 -14.08
N ASP A 54 8.27 12.64 -15.21
CA ASP A 54 9.07 13.35 -16.21
C ASP A 54 9.27 14.81 -15.80
N THR A 55 8.22 15.43 -15.27
CA THR A 55 8.27 16.74 -14.59
C THR A 55 7.39 16.78 -13.36
N GLY A 56 7.55 17.79 -12.54
CA GLY A 56 6.83 17.96 -11.29
C GLY A 56 7.48 17.26 -10.09
N THR A 57 6.86 17.40 -8.92
CA THR A 57 7.40 16.87 -7.67
C THR A 57 6.31 16.29 -6.79
N VAL A 58 6.70 15.32 -5.96
CA VAL A 58 5.89 14.82 -4.84
C VAL A 58 6.65 15.09 -3.55
N ALA A 59 5.97 15.63 -2.56
CA ALA A 59 6.56 15.84 -1.24
C ALA A 59 5.68 15.27 -0.12
N PHE A 60 6.31 14.72 0.91
CA PHE A 60 5.66 14.21 2.12
C PHE A 60 6.18 15.02 3.31
N ASP A 61 5.29 15.71 4.01
CA ASP A 61 5.65 16.58 5.14
C ASP A 61 6.81 17.55 4.79
N GLY A 62 6.78 18.09 3.56
CA GLY A 62 7.80 19.00 3.03
C GLY A 62 9.07 18.33 2.48
N GLN A 63 9.24 17.02 2.63
CA GLN A 63 10.36 16.27 2.07
C GLN A 63 10.02 15.73 0.67
N VAL A 64 10.82 16.10 -0.32
CA VAL A 64 10.62 15.62 -1.70
C VAL A 64 10.90 14.12 -1.80
N MET A 65 9.99 13.40 -2.48
CA MET A 65 10.16 12.00 -2.81
C MET A 65 11.18 11.85 -3.95
N ASP A 66 12.30 11.23 -3.63
CA ASP A 66 13.32 10.84 -4.61
C ASP A 66 13.88 9.44 -4.32
N ARG A 67 14.91 9.04 -5.06
CA ARG A 67 15.55 7.73 -4.84
C ARG A 67 16.17 7.59 -3.45
N ASN A 68 16.60 8.68 -2.85
CA ASN A 68 17.33 8.73 -1.57
C ASN A 68 16.42 9.07 -0.38
N ALA A 69 15.13 9.33 -0.60
CA ALA A 69 14.16 9.71 0.43
C ALA A 69 13.81 8.54 1.37
N VAL A 70 14.81 7.99 2.08
CA VAL A 70 14.65 6.80 2.95
C VAL A 70 13.62 7.05 4.04
N ALA A 71 13.65 8.22 4.71
CA ALA A 71 12.70 8.55 5.76
C ALA A 71 11.26 8.61 5.25
N VAL A 72 11.04 9.18 4.06
CA VAL A 72 9.73 9.20 3.41
C VAL A 72 9.27 7.78 3.09
N LYS A 73 10.14 6.94 2.51
CA LYS A 73 9.82 5.54 2.18
C LYS A 73 9.49 4.70 3.42
N GLN A 74 10.13 4.98 4.55
CA GLN A 74 9.80 4.34 5.83
C GLN A 74 8.43 4.75 6.39
N ALA A 75 7.91 5.92 6.00
CA ALA A 75 6.58 6.37 6.39
C ALA A 75 5.46 5.86 5.48
N ILE A 76 5.80 5.11 4.42
CA ILE A 76 4.86 4.66 3.39
C ILE A 76 4.70 3.14 3.41
N GLY A 77 3.46 2.66 3.43
CA GLY A 77 3.09 1.28 3.13
C GLY A 77 2.46 1.21 1.73
N VAL A 78 2.87 0.23 0.93
CA VAL A 78 2.36 0.06 -0.44
C VAL A 78 1.85 -1.36 -0.66
N THR A 79 0.63 -1.47 -1.19
CA THR A 79 0.08 -2.72 -1.70
C THR A 79 -0.20 -2.58 -3.19
N SER A 80 0.49 -3.36 -4.00
CA SER A 80 0.31 -3.37 -5.46
C SER A 80 -0.91 -4.21 -5.88
N GLN A 81 -1.37 -4.01 -7.11
CA GLN A 81 -2.44 -4.81 -7.70
C GLN A 81 -2.04 -6.30 -7.81
N HIS A 82 -0.79 -6.58 -8.20
CA HIS A 82 -0.28 -7.94 -8.31
C HIS A 82 0.17 -8.50 -6.96
N VAL A 83 -0.04 -9.81 -6.79
CA VAL A 83 0.38 -10.52 -5.57
C VAL A 83 1.91 -10.55 -5.50
N ASN A 84 2.46 -9.87 -4.49
CA ASN A 84 3.90 -9.77 -4.20
C ASN A 84 4.29 -10.52 -2.91
N LEU A 85 3.66 -11.68 -2.70
CA LEU A 85 4.01 -12.60 -1.61
C LEU A 85 5.08 -13.57 -2.05
N ASP A 86 5.98 -13.92 -1.14
CA ASP A 86 6.82 -15.09 -1.32
C ASP A 86 5.94 -16.33 -1.12
N LYS A 87 5.76 -17.09 -2.21
CA LYS A 87 4.78 -18.18 -2.28
C LYS A 87 5.17 -19.38 -1.43
N GLU A 88 6.45 -19.61 -1.22
CA GLU A 88 7.00 -20.73 -0.47
C GLU A 88 7.02 -20.46 1.03
N LEU A 89 7.15 -19.19 1.42
CA LEU A 89 7.11 -18.77 2.81
C LEU A 89 5.70 -18.88 3.40
N THR A 90 5.62 -19.20 4.67
CA THR A 90 4.39 -19.16 5.45
C THR A 90 3.88 -17.72 5.61
N VAL A 91 2.66 -17.56 6.09
CA VAL A 91 2.08 -16.25 6.43
C VAL A 91 3.00 -15.48 7.38
N GLU A 92 3.43 -16.13 8.46
CA GLU A 92 4.30 -15.51 9.48
C GLU A 92 5.68 -15.17 8.93
N GLU A 93 6.30 -16.03 8.14
CA GLU A 93 7.59 -15.76 7.50
C GLU A 93 7.52 -14.61 6.50
N ASN A 94 6.43 -14.47 5.75
CA ASN A 94 6.18 -13.30 4.90
C ASN A 94 6.13 -12.00 5.71
N MET A 95 5.51 -12.03 6.91
CA MET A 95 5.47 -10.88 7.82
C MET A 95 6.86 -10.58 8.38
N GLU A 96 7.57 -11.60 8.85
CA GLU A 96 8.94 -11.46 9.36
C GLU A 96 9.87 -10.86 8.30
N PHE A 97 9.82 -11.38 7.07
CA PHE A 97 10.60 -10.87 5.96
C PHE A 97 10.31 -9.38 5.70
N ALA A 98 9.03 -9.01 5.67
CA ALA A 98 8.63 -7.61 5.48
C ALA A 98 9.15 -6.70 6.61
N GLY A 99 9.02 -7.10 7.87
CA GLY A 99 9.53 -6.32 9.00
C GLY A 99 11.05 -6.14 8.97
N ARG A 100 11.80 -7.20 8.58
CA ARG A 100 13.26 -7.12 8.42
C ARG A 100 13.69 -6.14 7.33
N LEU A 101 12.94 -6.03 6.21
CA LEU A 101 13.21 -5.03 5.16
C LEU A 101 13.12 -3.59 5.70
N TYR A 102 12.25 -3.34 6.67
CA TYR A 102 12.13 -2.05 7.37
C TYR A 102 13.06 -1.94 8.60
N ARG A 103 14.00 -2.87 8.78
CA ARG A 103 14.97 -2.89 9.90
C ARG A 103 14.32 -2.94 11.28
N MET A 104 13.15 -3.54 11.40
CA MET A 104 12.46 -3.71 12.68
C MET A 104 13.16 -4.75 13.56
N GLY A 105 13.11 -4.54 14.88
CA GLY A 105 13.54 -5.52 15.87
C GLY A 105 12.64 -6.78 15.85
N LYS A 106 13.20 -7.93 16.22
CA LYS A 106 12.46 -9.20 16.22
C LYS A 106 11.20 -9.15 17.11
N ALA A 107 11.29 -8.50 18.28
CA ALA A 107 10.16 -8.34 19.17
C ALA A 107 9.05 -7.46 18.57
N ASP A 108 9.41 -6.35 17.92
CA ASP A 108 8.46 -5.46 17.27
C ASP A 108 7.75 -6.12 16.09
N ILE A 109 8.51 -6.94 15.33
CA ILE A 109 7.94 -7.74 14.23
C ILE A 109 6.90 -8.72 14.79
N ALA A 110 7.21 -9.43 15.87
CA ALA A 110 6.28 -10.37 16.48
C ALA A 110 4.99 -9.69 16.95
N VAL A 111 5.10 -8.59 17.69
CA VAL A 111 3.96 -7.82 18.20
C VAL A 111 3.09 -7.29 17.05
N SER A 112 3.72 -6.69 16.03
CA SER A 112 3.00 -6.18 14.86
C SER A 112 2.33 -7.30 14.06
N THR A 113 3.02 -8.44 13.90
CA THR A 113 2.48 -9.62 13.20
C THR A 113 1.25 -10.15 13.93
N ASP A 114 1.34 -10.36 15.24
CA ASP A 114 0.22 -10.87 16.07
C ASP A 114 -1.01 -9.96 15.91
N ARG A 115 -0.83 -8.65 16.07
CA ARG A 115 -1.90 -7.66 15.92
C ARG A 115 -2.53 -7.70 14.54
N LEU A 116 -1.73 -7.68 13.48
CA LEU A 116 -2.23 -7.58 12.10
C LEU A 116 -2.89 -8.88 11.63
N LEU A 117 -2.34 -10.05 11.99
CA LEU A 117 -2.92 -11.35 11.62
C LEU A 117 -4.22 -11.61 12.36
N ALA A 118 -4.30 -11.28 13.66
CA ALA A 118 -5.54 -11.39 14.44
C ALA A 118 -6.64 -10.53 13.82
N PHE A 119 -6.32 -9.28 13.49
CA PHE A 119 -7.29 -8.34 12.92
C PHE A 119 -7.85 -8.78 11.57
N LEU A 120 -6.98 -9.33 10.72
CA LEU A 120 -7.34 -9.76 9.36
C LEU A 120 -7.84 -11.21 9.30
N GLY A 121 -7.94 -11.90 10.46
CA GLY A 121 -8.42 -13.28 10.56
C GLY A 121 -7.47 -14.28 9.89
N LEU A 122 -6.16 -14.05 9.97
CA LEU A 122 -5.13 -14.92 9.40
C LEU A 122 -4.39 -15.79 10.43
N ASP A 123 -4.69 -15.67 11.72
CA ASP A 123 -4.02 -16.43 12.78
C ASP A 123 -4.11 -17.95 12.60
N SER A 124 -5.28 -18.46 12.22
CA SER A 124 -5.50 -19.89 12.03
C SER A 124 -4.68 -20.50 10.88
N VAL A 125 -4.16 -19.64 9.98
CA VAL A 125 -3.35 -20.03 8.82
C VAL A 125 -1.90 -19.56 8.90
N ARG A 126 -1.46 -19.05 10.05
CA ARG A 126 -0.13 -18.45 10.30
C ARG A 126 1.02 -19.30 9.75
N LYS A 127 0.97 -20.62 9.93
CA LYS A 127 2.00 -21.58 9.49
C LYS A 127 1.76 -22.15 8.09
N ARG A 128 0.71 -21.69 7.39
CA ARG A 128 0.43 -22.13 6.02
C ARG A 128 1.27 -21.35 5.01
N ALA A 129 1.86 -22.05 4.03
CA ALA A 129 2.56 -21.41 2.92
C ALA A 129 1.61 -20.50 2.12
N ALA A 130 2.11 -19.33 1.70
CA ALA A 130 1.29 -18.31 1.03
C ALA A 130 0.68 -18.80 -0.30
N GLN A 131 1.33 -19.74 -1.01
CA GLN A 131 0.76 -20.36 -2.21
C GLN A 131 -0.58 -21.06 -1.95
N ASN A 132 -0.78 -21.63 -0.76
CA ASN A 132 -1.96 -22.41 -0.35
C ASN A 132 -3.09 -21.55 0.25
N LEU A 133 -2.97 -20.24 0.23
CA LEU A 133 -4.00 -19.29 0.67
C LEU A 133 -5.02 -19.04 -0.44
N SER A 134 -6.27 -18.75 -0.05
CA SER A 134 -7.28 -18.22 -0.99
C SER A 134 -6.87 -16.83 -1.51
N GLY A 135 -7.50 -16.37 -2.60
CA GLY A 135 -7.26 -15.03 -3.15
C GLY A 135 -7.49 -13.92 -2.12
N GLY A 136 -8.58 -14.00 -1.37
CA GLY A 136 -8.90 -13.06 -0.30
C GLY A 136 -7.86 -13.07 0.83
N MET A 137 -7.42 -14.26 1.27
CA MET A 137 -6.35 -14.40 2.28
C MET A 137 -5.02 -13.82 1.79
N LYS A 138 -4.66 -14.07 0.52
CA LYS A 138 -3.46 -13.48 -0.08
C LYS A 138 -3.53 -11.95 -0.05
N ARG A 139 -4.67 -11.39 -0.39
CA ARG A 139 -4.88 -9.93 -0.38
C ARG A 139 -4.77 -9.36 1.03
N LYS A 140 -5.40 -10.00 2.01
CA LYS A 140 -5.27 -9.62 3.44
C LYS A 140 -3.82 -9.65 3.90
N LEU A 141 -3.05 -10.69 3.54
CA LEU A 141 -1.63 -10.79 3.88
C LEU A 141 -0.78 -9.68 3.23
N MET A 142 -1.06 -9.33 1.98
CA MET A 142 -0.37 -8.20 1.31
C MET A 142 -0.61 -6.88 2.05
N ILE A 143 -1.84 -6.62 2.49
CA ILE A 143 -2.19 -5.43 3.27
C ILE A 143 -1.50 -5.49 4.63
N ALA A 144 -1.50 -6.63 5.32
CA ALA A 144 -0.76 -6.80 6.57
C ALA A 144 0.73 -6.48 6.42
N LYS A 145 1.37 -7.00 5.37
CA LYS A 145 2.79 -6.72 5.07
C LYS A 145 3.06 -5.23 4.87
N SER A 146 2.18 -4.52 4.19
CA SER A 146 2.36 -3.08 3.95
C SER A 146 2.21 -2.24 5.22
N LEU A 147 1.64 -2.81 6.28
CA LEU A 147 1.39 -2.15 7.57
C LEU A 147 2.33 -2.60 8.69
N ILE A 148 3.22 -3.59 8.44
CA ILE A 148 4.05 -4.20 9.50
C ILE A 148 4.89 -3.17 10.27
N HIS A 149 5.43 -2.16 9.57
CA HIS A 149 6.27 -1.09 10.12
C HIS A 149 5.48 0.14 10.56
N ASN A 150 4.14 0.01 10.68
CA ASN A 150 3.24 1.07 11.10
C ASN A 150 3.38 2.39 10.33
N PRO A 151 3.26 2.40 8.98
CA PRO A 151 3.42 3.59 8.17
C PRO A 151 2.36 4.65 8.47
N LYS A 152 2.70 5.93 8.25
CA LYS A 152 1.77 7.07 8.29
C LYS A 152 0.86 7.11 7.07
N TYR A 153 1.41 6.75 5.90
CA TYR A 153 0.74 6.80 4.59
C TYR A 153 0.57 5.40 4.03
N LEU A 154 -0.65 5.04 3.63
CA LEU A 154 -0.97 3.73 3.05
C LEU A 154 -1.50 3.89 1.63
N PHE A 155 -0.81 3.28 0.67
CA PHE A 155 -1.17 3.27 -0.75
C PHE A 155 -1.62 1.88 -1.17
N LEU A 156 -2.84 1.77 -1.70
CA LEU A 156 -3.47 0.49 -2.05
C LEU A 156 -3.96 0.53 -3.50
N ASP A 157 -3.28 -0.21 -4.37
CA ASP A 157 -3.69 -0.31 -5.76
C ASP A 157 -4.72 -1.44 -5.93
N GLU A 158 -5.98 -1.07 -6.17
CA GLU A 158 -7.13 -1.95 -6.32
C GLU A 158 -7.25 -3.02 -5.21
N PRO A 159 -7.34 -2.62 -3.92
CA PRO A 159 -7.20 -3.54 -2.79
C PRO A 159 -8.27 -4.63 -2.70
N THR A 160 -9.41 -4.47 -3.36
CA THR A 160 -10.57 -5.38 -3.24
C THR A 160 -11.03 -5.99 -4.55
N VAL A 161 -10.24 -5.84 -5.61
CA VAL A 161 -10.57 -6.40 -6.93
C VAL A 161 -10.34 -7.91 -6.96
N GLY A 162 -11.32 -8.65 -7.51
CA GLY A 162 -11.20 -10.09 -7.73
C GLY A 162 -11.25 -10.96 -6.46
N ILE A 163 -11.72 -10.42 -5.34
CA ILE A 163 -11.91 -11.17 -4.09
C ILE A 163 -13.40 -11.33 -3.74
N ASP A 164 -13.68 -12.33 -2.93
CA ASP A 164 -15.04 -12.63 -2.47
C ASP A 164 -15.63 -11.50 -1.58
N PRO A 165 -16.98 -11.42 -1.46
CA PRO A 165 -17.65 -10.35 -0.71
C PRO A 165 -17.27 -10.28 0.76
N ASN A 166 -17.00 -11.43 1.42
CA ASN A 166 -16.66 -11.46 2.83
C ASN A 166 -15.25 -10.90 3.05
N ALA A 167 -14.26 -11.38 2.29
CA ALA A 167 -12.90 -10.85 2.35
C ALA A 167 -12.86 -9.34 2.01
N ARG A 168 -13.71 -8.89 1.06
CA ARG A 168 -13.85 -7.47 0.73
C ARG A 168 -14.33 -6.66 1.93
N ARG A 169 -15.38 -7.11 2.61
CA ARG A 169 -15.91 -6.45 3.82
C ARG A 169 -14.84 -6.34 4.89
N ASP A 170 -14.17 -7.45 5.21
CA ASP A 170 -13.12 -7.48 6.23
C ASP A 170 -11.99 -6.48 5.93
N ILE A 171 -11.59 -6.37 4.66
CA ILE A 171 -10.57 -5.39 4.24
C ILE A 171 -11.08 -3.96 4.43
N TRP A 172 -12.33 -3.65 4.05
CA TRP A 172 -12.89 -2.32 4.26
C TRP A 172 -13.00 -1.95 5.74
N ASP A 173 -13.49 -2.87 6.58
CA ASP A 173 -13.59 -2.66 8.03
C ASP A 173 -12.20 -2.40 8.62
N PHE A 174 -11.20 -3.16 8.19
CA PHE A 174 -9.83 -2.97 8.61
C PHE A 174 -9.27 -1.60 8.17
N LEU A 175 -9.47 -1.19 6.92
CA LEU A 175 -9.01 0.12 6.43
C LEU A 175 -9.69 1.28 7.15
N HIS A 176 -10.97 1.16 7.48
CA HIS A 176 -11.68 2.17 8.29
C HIS A 176 -11.08 2.31 9.69
N ILE A 177 -10.64 1.21 10.31
CA ILE A 177 -9.96 1.28 11.60
C ILE A 177 -8.60 1.95 11.44
N GLN A 178 -7.81 1.59 10.43
CA GLN A 178 -6.52 2.23 10.17
C GLN A 178 -6.67 3.75 9.92
N HIS A 179 -7.73 4.15 9.24
CA HIS A 179 -8.08 5.57 9.07
C HIS A 179 -8.44 6.26 10.39
N LYS A 180 -9.26 5.62 11.25
CA LYS A 180 -9.59 6.15 12.58
C LYS A 180 -8.35 6.25 13.50
N GLU A 181 -7.35 5.42 13.30
CA GLU A 181 -6.04 5.50 13.96
C GLU A 181 -5.16 6.65 13.42
N GLY A 182 -5.68 7.47 12.48
CA GLY A 182 -5.03 8.66 11.94
C GLY A 182 -4.14 8.43 10.72
N LYS A 183 -4.17 7.24 10.09
CA LYS A 183 -3.42 6.99 8.85
C LYS A 183 -4.05 7.73 7.67
N THR A 184 -3.21 8.27 6.82
CA THR A 184 -3.62 8.77 5.51
C THR A 184 -3.67 7.61 4.53
N ILE A 185 -4.83 7.36 3.93
CA ILE A 185 -5.04 6.22 3.04
C ILE A 185 -5.39 6.71 1.64
N LEU A 186 -4.64 6.26 0.66
CA LEU A 186 -4.90 6.47 -0.76
C LEU A 186 -5.15 5.12 -1.44
N LEU A 187 -6.26 4.96 -2.12
CA LEU A 187 -6.54 3.75 -2.88
C LEU A 187 -7.01 4.06 -4.29
N THR A 188 -6.75 3.13 -5.21
CA THR A 188 -7.36 3.14 -6.54
C THR A 188 -8.51 2.15 -6.60
N THR A 189 -9.51 2.49 -7.38
CA THR A 189 -10.60 1.58 -7.72
C THR A 189 -11.20 1.96 -9.06
N HIS A 190 -11.89 1.03 -9.69
CA HIS A 190 -12.63 1.24 -10.92
C HIS A 190 -14.15 1.01 -10.73
N TYR A 191 -14.60 0.81 -9.47
CA TYR A 191 -16.01 0.68 -9.09
C TYR A 191 -16.56 2.00 -8.59
#